data_6c6c221b32c3af17eddc4e4d280640ff
#
_entry.id   6c6c221b32c3af17eddc4e4d280640ff
#
_cell.length_a   1.000
_cell.length_b   1.000
_cell.length_c   1.000
_cell.angle_alpha   90.00
_cell.angle_beta   90.00
_cell.angle_gamma   90.00
#
_symmetry.space_group_name_H-M   'P 1'
#
loop_
_entity.id
_entity.type
_entity.pdbx_description
1 polymer ?
#
loop_
_entity_poly.entity_id
_entity_poly.type
_entity_poly.pdbx_seq_one_letter_code
_entity_poly.pdbx_strand_id
1 'polypeptide(L)'
;MRTTDPTTPKGWAIMLSQIWGPHFPVCVKTIALDYSKRFPDPILKVVPADIDRFEGALAPLTKKGGWAILYNPAINSSGRINYTLGHELGHYFAHRALVPAGFQCGQNDVLGSAAKAAYQQREREADDFSSYILMPLDDFRKQVGEAPMTLDLLKHLADRYDVSLTAAALKWLEATEESAAVVVATNGFVKWFRRSAAGEKAGLFFMPASPLPANSIAALGGLAQRSEGTRLPAGVWNNQSVREIAIFADQYEMTISLLIFDHDRIRGDGWNEETVEDSFDRFETSATERRTWD
;
A
#
# COMPACT_ATOMS: atom_id res chain seq x y z
N MET A 1 -5.32 35.03 -0.53
CA MET A 1 -4.88 34.13 -1.62
C MET A 1 -5.89 33.01 -1.72
N ARG A 2 -6.62 32.86 -2.84
CA ARG A 2 -7.40 31.65 -3.08
C ARG A 2 -6.39 30.56 -3.40
N THR A 3 -6.15 29.65 -2.49
CA THR A 3 -5.41 28.43 -2.77
C THR A 3 -6.21 27.68 -3.81
N THR A 4 -5.66 27.50 -4.98
CA THR A 4 -6.25 26.62 -6.01
C THR A 4 -6.26 25.20 -5.45
N ASP A 5 -7.38 24.51 -5.60
CA ASP A 5 -7.51 23.11 -5.18
C ASP A 5 -6.42 22.25 -5.84
N PRO A 6 -5.87 21.24 -5.18
CA PRO A 6 -4.92 20.32 -5.76
C PRO A 6 -5.50 19.61 -6.99
N THR A 7 -4.64 19.34 -7.97
CA THR A 7 -5.03 18.62 -9.19
C THR A 7 -4.71 17.13 -9.15
N THR A 8 -3.93 16.69 -8.15
CA THR A 8 -3.50 15.30 -7.99
C THR A 8 -4.05 14.69 -6.70
N PRO A 9 -4.33 13.37 -6.65
CA PRO A 9 -4.74 12.68 -5.43
C PRO A 9 -3.77 12.89 -4.27
N LYS A 10 -2.48 12.75 -4.52
CA LYS A 10 -1.41 13.00 -3.54
C LYS A 10 -1.44 14.45 -3.01
N GLY A 11 -1.63 15.42 -3.89
CA GLY A 11 -1.75 16.83 -3.49
C GLY A 11 -2.95 17.07 -2.57
N TRP A 12 -4.09 16.44 -2.84
CA TRP A 12 -5.26 16.45 -1.98
C TRP A 12 -4.97 15.84 -0.62
N ALA A 13 -4.34 14.66 -0.57
CA ALA A 13 -4.00 14.00 0.68
C ALA A 13 -3.07 14.85 1.55
N ILE A 14 -2.01 15.43 0.96
CA ILE A 14 -1.07 16.32 1.66
C ILE A 14 -1.80 17.55 2.22
N MET A 15 -2.61 18.22 1.43
CA MET A 15 -3.36 19.39 1.88
C MET A 15 -4.32 19.04 3.02
N LEU A 16 -5.06 17.94 2.91
CA LEU A 16 -6.01 17.51 3.93
C LEU A 16 -5.31 17.09 5.22
N SER A 17 -4.16 16.43 5.14
CA SER A 17 -3.36 16.08 6.31
C SER A 17 -2.81 17.32 7.04
N GLN A 18 -2.42 18.36 6.30
CA GLN A 18 -2.00 19.64 6.88
C GLN A 18 -3.16 20.37 7.57
N ILE A 19 -4.36 20.36 6.99
CA ILE A 19 -5.57 20.92 7.59
C ILE A 19 -5.97 20.14 8.85
N TRP A 20 -5.85 18.82 8.84
CA TRP A 20 -6.11 17.97 9.99
C TRP A 20 -5.15 18.25 11.16
N GLY A 21 -3.89 18.53 10.83
CA GLY A 21 -2.84 18.78 11.81
C GLY A 21 -2.23 17.51 12.41
N PRO A 22 -1.42 17.63 13.48
CA PRO A 22 -0.62 16.54 14.04
C PRO A 22 -1.43 15.64 15.00
N HIS A 23 -2.66 15.31 14.67
CA HIS A 23 -3.53 14.45 15.47
C HIS A 23 -3.65 13.07 14.84
N PHE A 24 -3.10 12.06 15.49
CA PHE A 24 -3.10 10.68 14.97
C PHE A 24 -3.78 9.71 15.94
N PRO A 25 -4.46 8.69 15.41
CA PRO A 25 -4.70 8.45 13.99
C PRO A 25 -5.62 9.47 13.33
N VAL A 26 -5.46 9.65 12.02
CA VAL A 26 -6.33 10.53 11.23
C VAL A 26 -7.75 9.94 11.15
N CYS A 27 -8.76 10.72 11.52
CA CYS A 27 -10.15 10.28 11.39
C CYS A 27 -10.68 10.63 9.99
N VAL A 28 -10.53 9.71 9.04
CA VAL A 28 -10.96 9.88 7.64
C VAL A 28 -12.45 10.21 7.54
N LYS A 29 -13.28 9.59 8.39
CA LYS A 29 -14.72 9.85 8.44
C LYS A 29 -15.04 11.31 8.72
N THR A 30 -14.34 11.94 9.66
CA THR A 30 -14.52 13.35 9.98
C THR A 30 -14.11 14.23 8.79
N ILE A 31 -12.95 13.97 8.20
CA ILE A 31 -12.49 14.71 7.01
C ILE A 31 -13.49 14.58 5.87
N ALA A 32 -13.96 13.36 5.59
CA ALA A 32 -14.92 13.10 4.54
C ALA A 32 -16.21 13.91 4.71
N LEU A 33 -16.80 13.89 5.91
CA LEU A 33 -18.07 14.56 6.19
C LEU A 33 -17.93 16.08 6.27
N ASP A 34 -16.85 16.60 6.82
CA ASP A 34 -16.72 18.05 7.06
C ASP A 34 -16.12 18.78 5.87
N TYR A 35 -15.02 18.27 5.31
CA TYR A 35 -14.35 18.97 4.22
C TYR A 35 -15.11 18.90 2.89
N SER A 36 -15.88 17.83 2.65
CA SER A 36 -16.67 17.70 1.42
C SER A 36 -17.83 18.70 1.33
N LYS A 37 -18.27 19.29 2.45
CA LYS A 37 -19.36 20.30 2.48
C LYS A 37 -19.08 21.53 1.62
N ARG A 38 -17.82 21.78 1.26
CA ARG A 38 -17.43 22.88 0.37
C ARG A 38 -17.77 22.63 -1.10
N PHE A 39 -18.12 21.40 -1.47
CA PHE A 39 -18.47 21.02 -2.84
C PHE A 39 -19.98 20.94 -3.02
N PRO A 40 -20.49 21.11 -4.26
CA PRO A 40 -21.92 21.03 -4.54
C PRO A 40 -22.50 19.63 -4.37
N ASP A 41 -21.65 18.61 -4.36
CA ASP A 41 -21.95 17.20 -4.27
C ASP A 41 -21.24 16.53 -3.06
N PRO A 42 -21.53 16.95 -1.80
CA PRO A 42 -20.78 16.53 -0.62
C PRO A 42 -20.98 15.06 -0.29
N ILE A 43 -20.05 14.51 0.53
CA ILE A 43 -20.26 13.22 1.19
C ILE A 43 -21.26 13.43 2.32
N LEU A 44 -22.46 12.84 2.17
CA LEU A 44 -23.56 13.00 3.12
C LEU A 44 -23.51 11.96 4.25
N LYS A 45 -22.85 10.81 4.02
CA LYS A 45 -22.72 9.76 5.02
C LYS A 45 -21.53 8.86 4.77
N VAL A 46 -20.97 8.33 5.87
CA VAL A 46 -19.99 7.25 5.91
C VAL A 46 -20.56 6.18 6.84
N VAL A 47 -20.98 5.06 6.27
CA VAL A 47 -21.76 4.03 6.98
C VAL A 47 -21.31 2.61 6.64
N PRO A 48 -21.43 1.67 7.61
CA PRO A 48 -21.27 0.27 7.28
C PRO A 48 -22.38 -0.18 6.33
N ALA A 49 -22.03 -1.10 5.43
CA ALA A 49 -22.97 -1.74 4.53
C ALA A 49 -22.53 -3.19 4.30
N ASP A 50 -23.50 -4.07 4.20
CA ASP A 50 -23.24 -5.46 3.81
C ASP A 50 -22.90 -5.48 2.33
N ILE A 51 -21.62 -5.66 2.03
CA ILE A 51 -21.05 -5.60 0.68
C ILE A 51 -20.26 -6.89 0.47
N ASP A 52 -20.95 -7.94 0.02
CA ASP A 52 -20.43 -9.32 -0.05
C ASP A 52 -19.10 -9.51 -0.79
N ARG A 53 -18.70 -8.57 -1.64
CA ARG A 53 -17.53 -8.71 -2.52
C ARG A 53 -16.49 -7.59 -2.41
N PHE A 54 -16.78 -6.55 -1.64
CA PHE A 54 -15.95 -5.35 -1.59
C PHE A 54 -15.63 -4.95 -0.15
N GLU A 55 -14.50 -4.30 0.06
CA GLU A 55 -14.14 -3.71 1.34
C GLU A 55 -14.78 -2.34 1.53
N GLY A 56 -14.92 -1.60 0.44
CA GLY A 56 -15.53 -0.27 0.41
C GLY A 56 -16.17 0.07 -0.93
N ALA A 57 -16.95 1.15 -0.94
CA ALA A 57 -17.52 1.70 -2.15
C ALA A 57 -17.83 3.19 -1.99
N LEU A 58 -17.56 3.98 -3.03
CA LEU A 58 -18.05 5.35 -3.17
C LEU A 58 -19.31 5.35 -4.05
N ALA A 59 -20.47 5.61 -3.45
CA ALA A 59 -21.77 5.53 -4.11
C ALA A 59 -22.45 6.89 -4.24
N PRO A 60 -22.97 7.28 -5.42
CA PRO A 60 -23.73 8.51 -5.58
C PRO A 60 -25.12 8.39 -4.94
N LEU A 61 -25.56 9.45 -4.28
CA LEU A 61 -26.89 9.60 -3.71
C LEU A 61 -27.73 10.54 -4.60
N THR A 62 -28.08 10.06 -5.78
CA THR A 62 -28.71 10.86 -6.86
C THR A 62 -29.93 11.66 -6.40
N LYS A 63 -30.79 11.09 -5.53
CA LYS A 63 -31.96 11.79 -4.98
C LYS A 63 -31.62 12.90 -3.98
N LYS A 64 -30.40 12.90 -3.42
CA LYS A 64 -29.96 13.85 -2.37
C LYS A 64 -28.86 14.81 -2.86
N GLY A 65 -28.36 14.64 -4.08
CA GLY A 65 -27.32 15.48 -4.66
C GLY A 65 -25.98 15.38 -3.95
N GLY A 66 -25.54 14.16 -3.58
CA GLY A 66 -24.26 13.94 -2.89
C GLY A 66 -23.80 12.50 -2.95
N TRP A 67 -22.82 12.14 -2.10
CA TRP A 67 -22.15 10.84 -2.09
C TRP A 67 -22.27 10.15 -0.74
N ALA A 68 -22.07 8.84 -0.75
CA ALA A 68 -21.87 8.02 0.43
C ALA A 68 -20.59 7.22 0.30
N ILE A 69 -19.82 7.12 1.38
CA ILE A 69 -18.78 6.09 1.53
C ILE A 69 -19.40 4.93 2.32
N LEU A 70 -19.31 3.76 1.72
CA LEU A 70 -19.75 2.50 2.31
C LEU A 70 -18.53 1.66 2.66
N TYR A 71 -18.55 0.93 3.77
CA TYR A 71 -17.49 0.00 4.14
C TYR A 71 -18.06 -1.29 4.72
N ASN A 72 -17.36 -2.41 4.51
CA ASN A 72 -17.79 -3.71 5.00
C ASN A 72 -17.49 -3.82 6.51
N PRO A 73 -18.51 -3.96 7.37
CA PRO A 73 -18.32 -4.09 8.82
C PRO A 73 -17.70 -5.45 9.24
N ALA A 74 -17.66 -6.44 8.34
CA ALA A 74 -17.04 -7.74 8.62
C ALA A 74 -15.49 -7.66 8.64
N ILE A 75 -14.91 -6.51 8.26
CA ILE A 75 -13.47 -6.28 8.39
C ILE A 75 -13.11 -6.12 9.87
N ASN A 76 -12.38 -7.09 10.42
CA ASN A 76 -12.03 -7.15 11.86
C ASN A 76 -10.79 -6.29 12.23
N SER A 77 -10.41 -5.30 11.42
CA SER A 77 -9.26 -4.44 11.65
C SER A 77 -9.64 -2.98 11.46
N SER A 78 -9.49 -2.17 12.52
CA SER A 78 -9.72 -0.72 12.47
C SER A 78 -8.84 -0.05 11.43
N GLY A 79 -7.55 -0.42 11.38
CA GLY A 79 -6.61 0.11 10.42
C GLY A 79 -6.97 -0.22 8.97
N ARG A 80 -7.53 -1.41 8.71
CA ARG A 80 -8.01 -1.78 7.38
C ARG A 80 -9.26 -1.00 6.99
N ILE A 81 -10.20 -0.81 7.92
CA ILE A 81 -11.37 0.05 7.71
C ILE A 81 -10.91 1.48 7.41
N ASN A 82 -9.98 2.01 8.21
CA ASN A 82 -9.48 3.38 8.05
C ASN A 82 -8.78 3.56 6.69
N TYR A 83 -8.01 2.56 6.24
CA TYR A 83 -7.41 2.54 4.90
C TYR A 83 -8.47 2.53 3.80
N THR A 84 -9.49 1.67 3.92
CA THR A 84 -10.62 1.59 2.97
C THR A 84 -11.35 2.93 2.89
N LEU A 85 -11.63 3.58 4.02
CA LEU A 85 -12.25 4.90 4.03
C LEU A 85 -11.38 5.96 3.34
N GLY A 86 -10.05 5.90 3.54
CA GLY A 86 -9.08 6.75 2.87
C GLY A 86 -9.08 6.54 1.35
N HIS A 87 -9.12 5.30 0.90
CA HIS A 87 -9.18 4.92 -0.50
C HIS A 87 -10.44 5.47 -1.17
N GLU A 88 -11.62 5.25 -0.58
CA GLU A 88 -12.89 5.79 -1.11
C GLU A 88 -12.93 7.32 -1.10
N LEU A 89 -12.31 7.94 -0.12
CA LEU A 89 -12.14 9.39 -0.07
C LEU A 89 -11.21 9.88 -1.19
N GLY A 90 -10.19 9.11 -1.54
CA GLY A 90 -9.32 9.35 -2.70
C GLY A 90 -10.12 9.36 -4.01
N HIS A 91 -10.99 8.37 -4.22
CA HIS A 91 -11.90 8.35 -5.36
C HIS A 91 -12.84 9.57 -5.38
N TYR A 92 -13.33 9.99 -4.22
CA TYR A 92 -14.17 11.20 -4.16
C TYR A 92 -13.42 12.43 -4.62
N PHE A 93 -12.23 12.69 -4.15
CA PHE A 93 -11.49 13.91 -4.50
C PHE A 93 -10.97 13.89 -5.94
N ALA A 94 -10.47 12.76 -6.41
CA ALA A 94 -9.79 12.67 -7.69
C ALA A 94 -10.69 12.23 -8.85
N HIS A 95 -11.69 11.38 -8.60
CA HIS A 95 -12.31 10.61 -9.68
C HIS A 95 -13.82 10.76 -9.80
N ARG A 96 -14.53 11.33 -8.79
CA ARG A 96 -16.01 11.39 -8.80
C ARG A 96 -16.59 12.06 -10.03
N ALA A 97 -15.92 13.07 -10.57
CA ALA A 97 -16.36 13.75 -11.80
C ALA A 97 -16.18 12.89 -13.06
N LEU A 98 -15.24 11.92 -13.04
CA LEU A 98 -14.96 11.02 -14.15
C LEU A 98 -15.89 9.79 -14.16
N VAL A 99 -16.38 9.39 -12.99
CA VAL A 99 -17.21 8.19 -12.82
C VAL A 99 -18.45 8.52 -11.99
N PRO A 100 -19.44 9.22 -12.60
CA PRO A 100 -20.63 9.66 -11.87
C PRO A 100 -21.54 8.51 -11.38
N ALA A 101 -21.35 7.30 -11.90
CA ALA A 101 -22.03 6.09 -11.42
C ALA A 101 -21.49 5.56 -10.08
N GLY A 102 -20.33 6.08 -9.61
CA GLY A 102 -19.66 5.63 -8.40
C GLY A 102 -18.59 4.58 -8.64
N PHE A 103 -17.86 4.22 -7.57
CA PHE A 103 -16.80 3.24 -7.57
C PHE A 103 -17.18 2.05 -6.70
N GLN A 104 -16.90 0.84 -7.20
CA GLN A 104 -16.95 -0.40 -6.45
C GLN A 104 -15.59 -1.07 -6.63
N CYS A 105 -14.76 -1.03 -5.62
CA CYS A 105 -13.41 -1.56 -5.68
C CYS A 105 -13.44 -3.09 -5.76
N GLY A 106 -12.95 -3.67 -6.87
CA GLY A 106 -12.93 -5.13 -7.10
C GLY A 106 -13.57 -5.63 -8.40
N GLN A 107 -14.14 -4.76 -9.25
CA GLN A 107 -14.75 -5.18 -10.52
C GLN A 107 -13.75 -5.15 -11.69
N ASN A 108 -12.86 -6.12 -11.78
CA ASN A 108 -11.85 -6.19 -12.86
C ASN A 108 -12.25 -7.06 -14.07
N ASP A 109 -13.32 -7.85 -14.00
CA ASP A 109 -13.45 -9.02 -14.89
C ASP A 109 -14.07 -8.75 -16.27
N VAL A 110 -14.50 -7.53 -16.61
CA VAL A 110 -15.30 -7.29 -17.85
C VAL A 110 -14.77 -6.15 -18.73
N LEU A 111 -13.64 -5.52 -18.39
CA LEU A 111 -13.15 -4.33 -19.10
C LEU A 111 -12.15 -4.67 -20.21
N GLY A 112 -12.26 -4.02 -21.38
CA GLY A 112 -11.21 -4.07 -22.39
C GLY A 112 -9.89 -3.44 -21.92
N SER A 113 -8.77 -3.79 -22.56
CA SER A 113 -7.40 -3.47 -22.08
C SER A 113 -7.16 -2.00 -21.70
N ALA A 114 -7.61 -1.04 -22.51
CA ALA A 114 -7.45 0.39 -22.21
C ALA A 114 -8.30 0.85 -21.02
N ALA A 115 -9.52 0.33 -20.88
CA ALA A 115 -10.39 0.63 -19.75
C ALA A 115 -9.84 0.01 -18.46
N LYS A 116 -9.22 -1.16 -18.54
CA LYS A 116 -8.55 -1.84 -17.44
C LYS A 116 -7.34 -1.03 -16.95
N ALA A 117 -6.48 -0.54 -17.85
CA ALA A 117 -5.35 0.30 -17.48
C ALA A 117 -5.78 1.61 -16.79
N ALA A 118 -6.82 2.28 -17.30
CA ALA A 118 -7.38 3.47 -16.69
C ALA A 118 -8.02 3.18 -15.31
N TYR A 119 -8.64 2.02 -15.13
CA TYR A 119 -9.16 1.58 -13.84
C TYR A 119 -8.01 1.35 -12.85
N GLN A 120 -7.02 0.57 -13.21
CA GLN A 120 -5.85 0.30 -12.38
C GLN A 120 -5.10 1.58 -11.98
N GLN A 121 -5.00 2.55 -12.88
CA GLN A 121 -4.41 3.84 -12.56
C GLN A 121 -5.21 4.57 -11.47
N ARG A 122 -6.54 4.60 -11.56
CA ARG A 122 -7.40 5.21 -10.53
C ARG A 122 -7.30 4.51 -9.19
N GLU A 123 -7.21 3.17 -9.18
CA GLU A 123 -6.99 2.40 -7.95
C GLU A 123 -5.66 2.76 -7.29
N ARG A 124 -4.56 2.79 -8.07
CA ARG A 124 -3.25 3.23 -7.55
C ARG A 124 -3.29 4.65 -6.98
N GLU A 125 -3.97 5.55 -7.66
CA GLU A 125 -4.12 6.93 -7.20
C GLU A 125 -4.94 7.04 -5.91
N ALA A 126 -5.95 6.20 -5.72
CA ALA A 126 -6.72 6.13 -4.48
C ALA A 126 -5.91 5.49 -3.34
N ASP A 127 -5.10 4.46 -3.63
CA ASP A 127 -4.15 3.86 -2.68
C ASP A 127 -3.11 4.87 -2.22
N ASP A 128 -2.51 5.61 -3.14
CA ASP A 128 -1.57 6.69 -2.84
C ASP A 128 -2.23 7.74 -1.94
N PHE A 129 -3.44 8.19 -2.28
CA PHE A 129 -4.18 9.13 -1.46
C PHE A 129 -4.36 8.60 -0.03
N SER A 130 -4.83 7.35 0.13
CA SER A 130 -5.02 6.73 1.43
C SER A 130 -3.71 6.65 2.21
N SER A 131 -2.63 6.21 1.58
CA SER A 131 -1.30 6.14 2.19
C SER A 131 -0.82 7.51 2.69
N TYR A 132 -0.99 8.58 1.88
CA TYR A 132 -0.51 9.93 2.23
C TYR A 132 -1.36 10.64 3.27
N ILE A 133 -2.68 10.42 3.29
CA ILE A 133 -3.55 11.05 4.28
C ILE A 133 -3.41 10.39 5.65
N LEU A 134 -3.28 9.06 5.70
CA LEU A 134 -3.14 8.31 6.95
C LEU A 134 -1.75 8.43 7.56
N MET A 135 -0.72 8.40 6.73
CA MET A 135 0.70 8.43 7.12
C MET A 135 1.41 9.61 6.43
N PRO A 136 1.17 10.86 6.87
CA PRO A 136 1.83 12.04 6.30
C PRO A 136 3.35 11.90 6.38
N LEU A 137 4.03 12.05 5.24
CA LEU A 137 5.44 11.71 5.10
C LEU A 137 6.35 12.51 6.05
N ASP A 138 6.00 13.77 6.32
CA ASP A 138 6.77 14.63 7.24
C ASP A 138 6.73 14.14 8.69
N ASP A 139 5.55 13.70 9.17
CA ASP A 139 5.44 13.11 10.51
C ASP A 139 6.05 11.70 10.52
N PHE A 140 5.81 10.91 9.49
CA PHE A 140 6.37 9.56 9.37
C PHE A 140 7.89 9.57 9.45
N ARG A 141 8.57 10.45 8.71
CA ARG A 141 10.03 10.62 8.76
C ARG A 141 10.53 11.04 10.14
N LYS A 142 9.79 11.92 10.83
CA LYS A 142 10.13 12.30 12.21
C LYS A 142 10.04 11.14 13.18
N GLN A 143 9.04 10.25 13.01
CA GLN A 143 8.90 9.06 13.85
C GLN A 143 9.99 8.01 13.58
N VAL A 144 10.37 7.82 12.31
CA VAL A 144 11.48 6.92 11.94
C VAL A 144 12.82 7.46 12.47
N GLY A 145 13.06 8.77 12.35
CA GLY A 145 14.33 9.39 12.77
C GLY A 145 15.53 8.78 12.04
N GLU A 146 16.67 8.72 12.75
CA GLU A 146 17.92 8.13 12.27
C GLU A 146 18.14 6.68 12.78
N ALA A 147 17.20 6.17 13.58
CA ALA A 147 17.32 4.84 14.16
C ALA A 147 17.15 3.74 13.10
N PRO A 148 17.87 2.63 13.20
CA PRO A 148 17.63 1.48 12.34
C PRO A 148 16.19 0.98 12.48
N MET A 149 15.55 0.61 11.36
CA MET A 149 14.22 0.02 11.38
C MET A 149 14.25 -1.27 12.21
N THR A 150 13.29 -1.40 13.12
CA THR A 150 13.07 -2.59 13.95
C THR A 150 11.59 -2.99 13.89
N LEU A 151 11.28 -4.21 14.33
CA LEU A 151 9.88 -4.63 14.44
C LEU A 151 9.10 -3.77 15.44
N ASP A 152 9.74 -3.35 16.54
CA ASP A 152 9.08 -2.51 17.54
C ASP A 152 8.82 -1.09 17.01
N LEU A 153 9.76 -0.51 16.25
CA LEU A 153 9.52 0.76 15.56
C LEU A 153 8.41 0.61 14.52
N LEU A 154 8.39 -0.48 13.77
CA LEU A 154 7.32 -0.74 12.78
C LEU A 154 5.95 -0.88 13.45
N LYS A 155 5.87 -1.56 14.61
CA LYS A 155 4.65 -1.63 15.42
C LYS A 155 4.22 -0.25 15.92
N HIS A 156 5.16 0.54 16.46
CA HIS A 156 4.88 1.91 16.87
C HIS A 156 4.28 2.74 15.74
N LEU A 157 4.83 2.64 14.52
CA LEU A 157 4.29 3.34 13.35
C LEU A 157 2.89 2.84 12.99
N ALA A 158 2.67 1.54 12.98
CA ALA A 158 1.37 0.95 12.70
C ALA A 158 0.31 1.39 13.72
N ASP A 159 0.63 1.37 15.01
CA ASP A 159 -0.26 1.79 16.09
C ASP A 159 -0.56 3.30 16.04
N ARG A 160 0.48 4.13 15.82
CA ARG A 160 0.33 5.59 15.73
C ARG A 160 -0.66 6.01 14.65
N TYR A 161 -0.59 5.39 13.49
CA TYR A 161 -1.43 5.76 12.33
C TYR A 161 -2.68 4.90 12.19
N ASP A 162 -2.88 3.91 13.06
CA ASP A 162 -3.95 2.89 12.95
C ASP A 162 -3.96 2.26 11.54
N VAL A 163 -2.83 1.67 11.17
CA VAL A 163 -2.63 0.98 9.88
C VAL A 163 -2.04 -0.41 10.11
N SER A 164 -2.06 -1.27 9.08
CA SER A 164 -1.41 -2.57 9.17
C SER A 164 0.13 -2.45 9.20
N LEU A 165 0.81 -3.44 9.78
CA LEU A 165 2.27 -3.55 9.71
C LEU A 165 2.79 -3.56 8.27
N THR A 166 2.05 -4.19 7.35
CA THR A 166 2.37 -4.15 5.91
C THR A 166 2.31 -2.74 5.36
N ALA A 167 1.27 -1.98 5.67
CA ALA A 167 1.13 -0.60 5.20
C ALA A 167 2.25 0.30 5.76
N ALA A 168 2.60 0.14 7.05
CA ALA A 168 3.71 0.86 7.66
C ALA A 168 5.05 0.49 7.02
N ALA A 169 5.29 -0.80 6.72
CA ALA A 169 6.50 -1.27 6.04
C ALA A 169 6.61 -0.72 4.61
N LEU A 170 5.51 -0.72 3.85
CA LEU A 170 5.48 -0.12 2.51
C LEU A 170 5.72 1.39 2.55
N LYS A 171 5.15 2.09 3.54
CA LYS A 171 5.41 3.52 3.73
C LYS A 171 6.87 3.79 4.08
N TRP A 172 7.49 2.92 4.87
CA TRP A 172 8.90 3.03 5.17
C TRP A 172 9.78 2.83 3.93
N LEU A 173 9.44 1.88 3.03
CA LEU A 173 10.16 1.72 1.75
C LEU A 173 10.13 2.98 0.89
N GLU A 174 9.04 3.75 0.95
CA GLU A 174 8.92 5.04 0.25
C GLU A 174 9.80 6.13 0.90
N ALA A 175 9.98 6.05 2.22
CA ALA A 175 10.67 7.07 3.01
C ALA A 175 12.18 6.84 3.16
N THR A 176 12.65 5.59 3.04
CA THR A 176 14.04 5.20 3.30
C THR A 176 14.96 5.42 2.11
N GLU A 177 16.23 5.69 2.42
CA GLU A 177 17.32 5.70 1.43
C GLU A 177 18.08 4.36 1.39
N GLU A 178 17.74 3.42 2.31
CA GLU A 178 18.36 2.11 2.36
C GLU A 178 17.91 1.22 1.19
N SER A 179 18.80 0.35 0.70
CA SER A 179 18.45 -0.70 -0.25
C SER A 179 17.61 -1.75 0.47
N ALA A 180 16.30 -1.71 0.27
CA ALA A 180 15.37 -2.52 1.04
C ALA A 180 14.23 -3.07 0.20
N ALA A 181 13.61 -4.15 0.69
CA ALA A 181 12.40 -4.72 0.11
C ALA A 181 11.46 -5.28 1.18
N VAL A 182 10.17 -5.26 0.89
CA VAL A 182 9.14 -6.05 1.57
C VAL A 182 8.78 -7.21 0.67
N VAL A 183 8.91 -8.43 1.18
CA VAL A 183 8.47 -9.65 0.51
C VAL A 183 7.34 -10.26 1.30
N VAL A 184 6.23 -10.53 0.64
CA VAL A 184 5.07 -11.21 1.25
C VAL A 184 4.96 -12.60 0.68
N ALA A 185 4.88 -13.58 1.57
CA ALA A 185 4.74 -14.99 1.24
C ALA A 185 3.46 -15.58 1.84
N THR A 186 2.89 -16.56 1.18
CA THR A 186 1.76 -17.36 1.64
C THR A 186 2.09 -18.82 1.42
N ASN A 187 1.83 -19.68 2.42
CA ASN A 187 2.16 -21.11 2.36
C ASN A 187 3.63 -21.39 1.99
N GLY A 188 4.55 -20.52 2.43
CA GLY A 188 5.99 -20.68 2.15
C GLY A 188 6.43 -20.26 0.74
N PHE A 189 5.56 -19.65 -0.08
CA PHE A 189 5.87 -19.16 -1.42
C PHE A 189 5.70 -17.65 -1.53
N VAL A 190 6.64 -16.99 -2.23
CA VAL A 190 6.58 -15.55 -2.50
C VAL A 190 5.31 -15.25 -3.29
N LYS A 191 4.46 -14.39 -2.73
CA LYS A 191 3.23 -13.92 -3.36
C LYS A 191 3.47 -12.65 -4.17
N TRP A 192 4.13 -11.68 -3.54
CA TRP A 192 4.51 -10.40 -4.15
C TRP A 192 5.64 -9.75 -3.35
N PHE A 193 6.27 -8.75 -3.94
CA PHE A 193 7.27 -7.92 -3.26
C PHE A 193 7.13 -6.45 -3.67
N ARG A 194 7.72 -5.58 -2.85
CA ARG A 194 7.99 -4.17 -3.16
C ARG A 194 9.39 -3.82 -2.69
N ARG A 195 10.01 -2.85 -3.34
CA ARG A 195 11.37 -2.42 -3.04
C ARG A 195 11.43 -0.89 -2.88
N SER A 196 12.41 -0.40 -2.12
CA SER A 196 12.72 1.01 -2.03
C SER A 196 13.34 1.51 -3.35
N ALA A 197 13.39 2.83 -3.54
CA ALA A 197 14.08 3.41 -4.70
C ALA A 197 15.56 2.99 -4.79
N ALA A 198 16.26 2.86 -3.65
CA ALA A 198 17.62 2.33 -3.62
C ALA A 198 17.67 0.84 -3.95
N GLY A 199 16.70 0.06 -3.48
CA GLY A 199 16.55 -1.36 -3.81
C GLY A 199 16.26 -1.60 -5.29
N GLU A 200 15.51 -0.71 -5.92
CA GLU A 200 15.26 -0.74 -7.36
C GLU A 200 16.54 -0.49 -8.16
N LYS A 201 17.28 0.57 -7.80
CA LYS A 201 18.59 0.87 -8.41
C LYS A 201 19.60 -0.26 -8.19
N ALA A 202 19.53 -0.97 -7.07
CA ALA A 202 20.37 -2.14 -6.79
C ALA A 202 19.89 -3.42 -7.50
N GLY A 203 18.80 -3.36 -8.28
CA GLY A 203 18.27 -4.49 -9.03
C GLY A 203 17.64 -5.59 -8.16
N LEU A 204 17.15 -5.28 -6.96
CA LEU A 204 16.50 -6.27 -6.09
C LEU A 204 15.29 -6.86 -6.81
N PHE A 205 15.26 -8.19 -6.91
CA PHE A 205 14.16 -8.92 -7.52
C PHE A 205 13.93 -10.25 -6.79
N PHE A 206 12.66 -10.58 -6.55
CA PHE A 206 12.23 -11.82 -5.91
C PHE A 206 11.18 -12.48 -6.81
N MET A 207 11.50 -13.69 -7.29
CA MET A 207 10.61 -14.35 -8.23
C MET A 207 9.29 -14.73 -7.54
N PRO A 208 8.15 -14.26 -8.03
CA PRO A 208 6.86 -14.68 -7.51
C PRO A 208 6.62 -16.19 -7.70
N ALA A 209 5.86 -16.79 -6.81
CA ALA A 209 5.62 -18.23 -6.72
C ALA A 209 6.89 -19.09 -6.46
N SER A 210 8.06 -18.48 -6.19
CA SER A 210 9.22 -19.22 -5.70
C SER A 210 9.07 -19.55 -4.20
N PRO A 211 9.65 -20.67 -3.72
CA PRO A 211 9.68 -20.97 -2.31
C PRO A 211 10.54 -19.94 -1.56
N LEU A 212 10.18 -19.67 -0.31
CA LEU A 212 11.03 -18.90 0.59
C LEU A 212 12.41 -19.59 0.73
N PRO A 213 13.51 -18.83 0.82
CA PRO A 213 14.82 -19.40 1.05
C PRO A 213 14.84 -20.20 2.37
N ALA A 214 15.31 -21.45 2.34
CA ALA A 214 15.23 -22.37 3.49
C ALA A 214 15.91 -21.83 4.76
N ASN A 215 16.94 -20.97 4.60
CA ASN A 215 17.67 -20.35 5.70
C ASN A 215 17.20 -18.92 6.03
N SER A 216 16.07 -18.47 5.45
CA SER A 216 15.45 -17.18 5.81
C SER A 216 14.74 -17.31 7.16
N ILE A 217 14.63 -16.21 7.89
CA ILE A 217 13.85 -16.17 9.14
C ILE A 217 12.38 -16.48 8.88
N ALA A 218 11.86 -16.01 7.76
CA ALA A 218 10.50 -16.32 7.32
C ALA A 218 10.23 -17.81 7.15
N ALA A 219 11.20 -18.59 6.65
CA ALA A 219 11.07 -20.04 6.51
C ALA A 219 11.30 -20.80 7.82
N LEU A 220 12.15 -20.27 8.72
CA LEU A 220 12.47 -20.89 10.03
C LEU A 220 11.34 -20.71 11.06
N GLY A 221 10.42 -19.78 10.85
CA GLY A 221 9.25 -19.58 11.69
C GLY A 221 9.45 -18.63 12.88
N GLY A 222 8.36 -18.38 13.61
CA GLY A 222 8.27 -17.34 14.63
C GLY A 222 9.29 -17.44 15.79
N LEU A 223 9.81 -18.61 16.11
CA LEU A 223 10.83 -18.79 17.15
C LEU A 223 12.16 -18.10 16.81
N ALA A 224 12.44 -17.87 15.54
CA ALA A 224 13.63 -17.17 15.07
C ALA A 224 13.45 -15.65 14.97
N GLN A 225 12.24 -15.13 15.21
CA GLN A 225 11.91 -13.70 15.11
C GLN A 225 12.65 -12.89 16.18
N ARG A 226 13.23 -11.76 15.75
CA ARG A 226 13.88 -10.78 16.63
C ARG A 226 13.45 -9.38 16.23
N SER A 227 13.29 -8.47 17.19
CA SER A 227 12.86 -7.10 16.92
C SER A 227 13.85 -6.34 16.03
N GLU A 228 15.14 -6.46 16.32
CA GLU A 228 16.22 -5.83 15.54
C GLU A 228 16.40 -6.46 14.15
N GLY A 229 15.73 -7.59 13.90
CA GLY A 229 15.97 -8.43 12.75
C GLY A 229 17.20 -9.33 12.92
N THR A 230 17.39 -10.23 11.98
CA THR A 230 18.52 -11.15 11.96
C THR A 230 19.35 -10.92 10.71
N ARG A 231 20.67 -10.77 10.89
CA ARG A 231 21.60 -10.66 9.76
C ARG A 231 21.82 -12.04 9.15
N LEU A 232 21.60 -12.14 7.85
CA LEU A 232 21.78 -13.35 7.05
C LEU A 232 22.92 -13.12 6.05
N PRO A 233 23.72 -14.15 5.78
CA PRO A 233 24.82 -14.05 4.83
C PRO A 233 24.32 -13.91 3.38
N ALA A 234 25.18 -13.45 2.51
CA ALA A 234 24.98 -13.51 1.07
C ALA A 234 24.64 -14.95 0.62
N GLY A 235 23.78 -15.07 -0.36
CA GLY A 235 23.30 -16.37 -0.88
C GLY A 235 21.98 -16.85 -0.27
N VAL A 236 21.46 -16.22 0.80
CA VAL A 236 20.13 -16.56 1.34
C VAL A 236 19.05 -15.92 0.49
N TRP A 237 18.95 -14.61 0.47
CA TRP A 237 17.95 -13.90 -0.33
C TRP A 237 18.46 -13.51 -1.73
N ASN A 238 19.70 -13.07 -1.81
CA ASN A 238 20.41 -12.75 -3.04
C ASN A 238 21.94 -12.80 -2.80
N ASN A 239 22.73 -12.17 -3.68
CA ASN A 239 24.20 -12.16 -3.58
C ASN A 239 24.76 -11.20 -2.52
N GLN A 240 23.92 -10.53 -1.75
CA GLN A 240 24.31 -9.58 -0.69
C GLN A 240 23.89 -10.11 0.68
N SER A 241 24.63 -9.70 1.72
CA SER A 241 24.15 -9.89 3.08
C SER A 241 22.95 -8.99 3.36
N VAL A 242 22.02 -9.47 4.18
CA VAL A 242 20.75 -8.83 4.42
C VAL A 242 20.35 -8.94 5.88
N ARG A 243 19.74 -7.91 6.42
CA ARG A 243 19.06 -7.97 7.71
C ARG A 243 17.57 -8.20 7.46
N GLU A 244 17.06 -9.33 7.93
CA GLU A 244 15.68 -9.74 7.79
C GLU A 244 14.90 -9.48 9.09
N ILE A 245 13.80 -8.75 8.98
CA ILE A 245 12.77 -8.62 10.02
C ILE A 245 11.55 -9.38 9.51
N ALA A 246 11.29 -10.57 10.05
CA ALA A 246 10.15 -11.38 9.67
C ALA A 246 8.95 -11.09 10.57
N ILE A 247 7.76 -11.02 9.98
CA ILE A 247 6.48 -10.80 10.65
C ILE A 247 5.56 -11.94 10.26
N PHE A 248 5.03 -12.64 11.27
CA PHE A 248 4.13 -13.77 11.07
C PHE A 248 2.70 -13.33 11.33
N ALA A 249 1.85 -13.48 10.35
CA ALA A 249 0.42 -13.18 10.41
C ALA A 249 -0.36 -14.49 10.25
N ASP A 250 -0.28 -15.35 11.28
CA ASP A 250 -0.78 -16.73 11.25
C ASP A 250 -2.27 -16.81 10.89
N GLN A 251 -3.08 -15.86 11.34
CA GLN A 251 -4.50 -15.77 10.99
C GLN A 251 -4.76 -15.58 9.49
N TYR A 252 -3.75 -15.18 8.71
CA TYR A 252 -3.82 -14.99 7.26
C TYR A 252 -2.93 -15.97 6.49
N GLU A 253 -2.29 -16.92 7.19
CA GLU A 253 -1.28 -17.84 6.62
C GLU A 253 -0.20 -17.08 5.83
N MET A 254 0.19 -15.91 6.32
CA MET A 254 1.02 -14.95 5.61
C MET A 254 2.27 -14.61 6.43
N THR A 255 3.40 -14.58 5.75
CA THR A 255 4.65 -14.09 6.30
C THR A 255 5.11 -12.87 5.51
N ILE A 256 5.59 -11.85 6.24
CA ILE A 256 6.11 -10.62 5.66
C ILE A 256 7.57 -10.51 6.08
N SER A 257 8.50 -10.46 5.12
CA SER A 257 9.92 -10.19 5.35
C SER A 257 10.24 -8.76 4.94
N LEU A 258 10.65 -7.94 5.90
CA LEU A 258 11.30 -6.67 5.62
C LEU A 258 12.82 -6.93 5.53
N LEU A 259 13.35 -6.77 4.32
CA LEU A 259 14.73 -7.06 3.97
C LEU A 259 15.49 -5.74 3.80
N ILE A 260 16.62 -5.61 4.50
CA ILE A 260 17.46 -4.41 4.44
C ILE A 260 18.87 -4.89 4.09
N PHE A 261 19.33 -4.53 2.90
CA PHE A 261 20.57 -5.02 2.31
C PHE A 261 21.75 -4.11 2.67
N ASP A 262 22.90 -4.73 2.94
CA ASP A 262 24.12 -3.97 3.17
C ASP A 262 24.52 -3.24 1.87
N HIS A 263 25.01 -2.01 2.02
CA HIS A 263 25.58 -1.26 0.91
C HIS A 263 26.95 -1.82 0.54
N ASP A 264 27.01 -2.88 -0.24
CA ASP A 264 28.20 -3.10 -1.05
C ASP A 264 28.19 -2.08 -2.19
N ARG A 265 29.22 -1.23 -2.24
CA ARG A 265 29.46 -0.33 -3.37
C ARG A 265 29.80 -1.17 -4.60
N ILE A 266 28.80 -1.81 -5.21
CA ILE A 266 28.98 -2.37 -6.54
C ILE A 266 28.95 -1.17 -7.50
N ARG A 267 30.12 -0.82 -8.01
CA ARG A 267 30.22 0.02 -9.22
C ARG A 267 29.50 -0.74 -10.32
N GLY A 268 28.28 -0.35 -10.61
CA GLY A 268 27.53 -0.88 -11.75
C GLY A 268 28.09 -0.29 -13.03
N ASP A 269 28.75 -1.10 -13.82
CA ASP A 269 28.90 -0.85 -15.25
C ASP A 269 27.51 -0.91 -15.91
N GLY A 270 27.21 0.15 -16.64
CA GLY A 270 26.02 0.50 -17.38
C GLY A 270 25.05 -0.60 -17.80
N TRP A 271 23.84 -0.47 -17.31
CA TRP A 271 22.66 -1.05 -17.95
C TRP A 271 21.75 0.08 -18.41
N ASN A 272 21.39 0.06 -19.69
CA ASN A 272 20.46 0.99 -20.33
C ASN A 272 19.09 0.94 -19.64
N GLU A 273 18.50 2.11 -19.47
CA GLU A 273 17.09 2.28 -19.05
C GLU A 273 16.14 1.71 -20.13
N GLU A 274 15.85 0.44 -20.07
CA GLU A 274 14.58 -0.08 -20.58
C GLU A 274 13.59 -0.08 -19.43
N THR A 275 12.46 0.57 -19.64
CA THR A 275 11.33 0.63 -18.69
C THR A 275 10.89 -0.79 -18.36
N VAL A 276 11.28 -1.28 -17.18
CA VAL A 276 10.83 -2.58 -16.68
C VAL A 276 9.38 -2.41 -16.21
N GLU A 277 8.45 -3.03 -16.93
CA GLU A 277 7.05 -3.15 -16.49
C GLU A 277 6.98 -3.68 -15.06
N ASP A 278 6.13 -3.08 -14.22
CA ASP A 278 5.95 -3.46 -12.82
C ASP A 278 5.55 -4.95 -12.75
N SER A 279 6.10 -5.66 -11.77
CA SER A 279 5.85 -7.10 -11.57
C SER A 279 4.36 -7.45 -11.39
N PHE A 280 3.51 -6.48 -11.08
CA PHE A 280 2.06 -6.64 -11.02
C PHE A 280 1.45 -6.78 -12.43
N ASP A 281 1.95 -6.04 -13.41
CA ASP A 281 1.49 -6.11 -14.81
C ASP A 281 1.86 -7.44 -15.49
N ARG A 282 2.97 -8.08 -15.09
CA ARG A 282 3.39 -9.40 -15.61
C ARG A 282 2.54 -10.56 -15.11
N PHE A 283 1.95 -10.46 -13.90
CA PHE A 283 1.08 -11.53 -13.39
C PHE A 283 -0.23 -11.65 -14.17
N GLU A 284 -0.79 -10.54 -14.61
CA GLU A 284 -2.03 -10.54 -15.36
C GLU A 284 -1.85 -11.03 -16.78
N THR A 285 -0.71 -10.73 -17.43
CA THR A 285 -0.41 -11.20 -18.80
C THR A 285 -0.20 -12.71 -18.84
N SER A 286 0.51 -13.29 -17.87
CA SER A 286 0.76 -14.74 -17.84
C SER A 286 -0.45 -15.60 -17.47
N ALA A 287 -1.44 -15.03 -16.77
CA ALA A 287 -2.69 -15.72 -16.46
C ALA A 287 -3.65 -15.77 -17.66
N THR A 288 -3.54 -14.82 -18.59
CA THR A 288 -4.40 -14.74 -19.78
C THR A 288 -3.92 -15.68 -20.89
N GLU A 289 -2.62 -15.95 -21.00
CA GLU A 289 -2.06 -16.84 -22.04
C GLU A 289 -2.26 -18.32 -21.77
N ARG A 290 -2.67 -18.75 -20.57
CA ARG A 290 -2.90 -20.18 -20.26
C ARG A 290 -4.32 -20.68 -20.51
N ARG A 291 -5.20 -19.90 -21.14
CA ARG A 291 -6.58 -20.33 -21.47
C ARG A 291 -6.87 -20.55 -22.95
N THR A 292 -5.87 -20.76 -23.79
CA THR A 292 -6.09 -21.18 -25.19
C THR A 292 -5.39 -22.50 -25.49
N TRP A 293 -5.85 -23.57 -24.86
CA TRP A 293 -5.67 -24.93 -25.33
C TRP A 293 -6.96 -25.71 -25.04
N ASP A 294 -7.71 -25.96 -26.17
CA ASP A 294 -8.92 -26.76 -26.38
C ASP A 294 -10.22 -26.26 -25.77
#